data_047793e12ce4268dd5e0c2bfbfbe2fc4
#
_entry.id   047793e12ce4268dd5e0c2bfbfbe2fc4
#
_cell.length_a   1.000
_cell.length_b   1.000
_cell.length_c   1.000
_cell.angle_alpha   90.00
_cell.angle_beta   90.00
_cell.angle_gamma   90.00
#
_symmetry.space_group_name_H-M   'P 1'
#
loop_
_entity.id
_entity.type
_entity.pdbx_description
1 polymer ?
#
loop_
_entity_poly.entity_id
_entity_poly.type
_entity_poly.pdbx_seq_one_letter_code
_entity_poly.pdbx_strand_id
1 'polypeptide(L)'
;MVNKIQELVFSFMDMVNIPRKELEPGIWAAKIPEAERAFFNGFEVLRFTFEREKAEFHRDLELICEGSFLLRKIIEKLAEMPKVSRLFALKAPEVPPQSSNHELRVVSDNVYYRPRVVFNFKVQFDCDQRREKLFSVVADTASDILGVDEGLYNIDMADYSETPQQGLEITESNTDILRLYLQACQQLEESLRDEIAELREWGDEQCHENLKVFEAYLDEQKQELLKKKENVSFHLYFFQKEEEIDRLIDNLEEERKRKMNELKEKFSVRVKIGLVNAVVLYTPTVGVATHKSKKTANRNVLMPAFNSSKCFDSRSAIQ
;
A
#
# COMPACT_ATOMS: atom_id res chain seq x y z
N MET A 1 -26.23 7.28 4.13
CA MET A 1 -24.84 6.77 4.07
C MET A 1 -24.14 7.59 2.98
N VAL A 2 -23.17 8.43 3.32
CA VAL A 2 -22.48 9.25 2.31
C VAL A 2 -21.71 8.29 1.39
N ASN A 3 -21.88 8.47 0.10
CA ASN A 3 -21.20 7.64 -0.89
C ASN A 3 -19.71 8.03 -0.89
N LYS A 4 -18.82 7.15 -0.42
CA LYS A 4 -17.37 7.38 -0.37
C LYS A 4 -16.76 7.81 -1.73
N ILE A 5 -17.35 7.33 -2.82
CA ILE A 5 -16.93 7.72 -4.18
C ILE A 5 -17.28 9.20 -4.42
N GLN A 6 -18.46 9.64 -4.00
CA GLN A 6 -18.88 11.04 -4.12
C GLN A 6 -17.97 11.97 -3.30
N GLU A 7 -17.64 11.59 -2.07
CA GLU A 7 -16.66 12.34 -1.25
C GLU A 7 -15.30 12.48 -1.94
N LEU A 8 -14.76 11.35 -2.44
CA LEU A 8 -13.47 11.33 -3.13
C LEU A 8 -13.49 12.26 -4.35
N VAL A 9 -14.52 12.15 -5.20
CA VAL A 9 -14.66 12.97 -6.42
C VAL A 9 -14.80 14.44 -6.08
N PHE A 10 -15.59 14.79 -5.09
CA PHE A 10 -15.78 16.17 -4.67
C PHE A 10 -14.50 16.76 -4.07
N SER A 11 -13.82 16.02 -3.20
CA SER A 11 -12.53 16.44 -2.64
C SER A 11 -11.48 16.64 -3.74
N PHE A 12 -11.44 15.77 -4.74
CA PHE A 12 -10.57 15.94 -5.89
C PHE A 12 -10.91 17.20 -6.68
N MET A 13 -12.18 17.45 -6.98
CA MET A 13 -12.61 18.65 -7.70
C MET A 13 -12.28 19.93 -6.95
N ASP A 14 -12.44 19.95 -5.63
CA ASP A 14 -12.05 21.07 -4.78
C ASP A 14 -10.54 21.31 -4.80
N MET A 15 -9.75 20.25 -4.72
CA MET A 15 -8.28 20.31 -4.78
C MET A 15 -7.75 20.88 -6.10
N VAL A 16 -8.39 20.57 -7.22
CA VAL A 16 -8.00 21.08 -8.55
C VAL A 16 -8.81 22.32 -8.97
N ASN A 17 -9.55 22.93 -8.02
CA ASN A 17 -10.37 24.13 -8.23
C ASN A 17 -11.40 23.99 -9.38
N ILE A 18 -12.06 22.85 -9.50
CA ILE A 18 -13.12 22.60 -10.45
C ILE A 18 -14.48 22.97 -9.80
N PRO A 19 -15.12 24.11 -10.19
CA PRO A 19 -16.41 24.47 -9.64
C PRO A 19 -17.49 23.49 -10.12
N ARG A 20 -18.33 23.07 -9.21
CA ARG A 20 -19.47 22.18 -9.47
C ARG A 20 -20.77 22.78 -8.95
N LYS A 21 -21.86 22.41 -9.59
CA LYS A 21 -23.22 22.80 -9.20
C LYS A 21 -24.13 21.62 -9.37
N GLU A 22 -25.00 21.41 -8.41
CA GLU A 22 -26.12 20.46 -8.57
C GLU A 22 -27.20 21.11 -9.44
N LEU A 23 -27.56 20.44 -10.55
CA LEU A 23 -28.59 20.91 -11.48
C LEU A 23 -29.97 20.41 -11.06
N GLU A 24 -30.03 19.14 -10.69
CA GLU A 24 -31.19 18.42 -10.18
C GLU A 24 -30.73 17.48 -9.07
N PRO A 25 -31.60 17.03 -8.17
CA PRO A 25 -31.19 16.13 -7.11
C PRO A 25 -30.36 14.95 -7.64
N GLY A 26 -29.07 14.85 -7.22
CA GLY A 26 -28.14 13.80 -7.66
C GLY A 26 -27.60 13.93 -9.08
N ILE A 27 -27.88 15.01 -9.81
CA ILE A 27 -27.28 15.34 -11.12
C ILE A 27 -26.39 16.59 -10.97
N TRP A 28 -25.13 16.45 -11.31
CA TRP A 28 -24.11 17.47 -11.12
C TRP A 28 -23.56 17.96 -12.45
N ALA A 29 -23.18 19.23 -12.50
CA ALA A 29 -22.39 19.79 -13.57
C ALA A 29 -21.12 20.41 -13.01
N ALA A 30 -19.99 20.10 -13.61
CA ALA A 30 -18.69 20.68 -13.29
C ALA A 30 -18.16 21.44 -14.50
N LYS A 31 -17.71 22.68 -14.29
CA LYS A 31 -17.06 23.49 -15.32
C LYS A 31 -15.56 23.20 -15.27
N ILE A 32 -15.04 22.58 -16.33
CA ILE A 32 -13.66 22.13 -16.41
C ILE A 32 -12.75 23.29 -16.82
N PRO A 33 -11.76 23.70 -15.99
CA PRO A 33 -10.75 24.68 -16.36
C PRO A 33 -9.96 24.25 -17.59
N GLU A 34 -9.49 25.19 -18.37
CA GLU A 34 -8.77 24.92 -19.63
C GLU A 34 -7.55 24.01 -19.42
N ALA A 35 -6.82 24.22 -18.33
CA ALA A 35 -5.65 23.40 -17.97
C ALA A 35 -5.99 21.93 -17.73
N GLU A 36 -7.20 21.62 -17.28
CA GLU A 36 -7.64 20.25 -16.97
C GLU A 36 -8.47 19.59 -18.10
N ARG A 37 -8.83 20.34 -19.17
CA ARG A 37 -9.66 19.80 -20.26
C ARG A 37 -9.04 18.58 -20.95
N ALA A 38 -7.73 18.58 -21.12
CA ALA A 38 -7.02 17.43 -21.72
C ALA A 38 -7.20 16.17 -20.86
N PHE A 39 -7.19 16.30 -19.56
CA PHE A 39 -7.43 15.21 -18.61
C PHE A 39 -8.88 14.70 -18.69
N PHE A 40 -9.85 15.61 -18.85
CA PHE A 40 -11.27 15.30 -18.97
C PHE A 40 -11.74 15.13 -20.43
N ASN A 41 -10.90 14.61 -21.34
CA ASN A 41 -11.24 14.32 -22.74
C ASN A 41 -11.72 15.57 -23.55
N GLY A 42 -11.29 16.75 -23.17
CA GLY A 42 -11.65 18.00 -23.84
C GLY A 42 -13.00 18.61 -23.44
N PHE A 43 -13.70 18.02 -22.47
CA PHE A 43 -14.96 18.57 -22.01
C PHE A 43 -14.78 19.94 -21.32
N GLU A 44 -15.61 20.91 -21.71
CA GLU A 44 -15.72 22.20 -21.01
C GLU A 44 -16.66 22.12 -19.80
N VAL A 45 -17.72 21.35 -19.96
CA VAL A 45 -18.69 21.08 -18.92
C VAL A 45 -18.92 19.58 -18.86
N LEU A 46 -18.68 19.03 -17.69
CA LEU A 46 -18.92 17.62 -17.39
C LEU A 46 -20.24 17.51 -16.62
N ARG A 47 -21.21 16.79 -17.17
CA ARG A 47 -22.45 16.43 -16.47
C ARG A 47 -22.34 15.00 -15.97
N PHE A 48 -22.59 14.78 -14.68
CA PHE A 48 -22.39 13.44 -14.08
C PHE A 48 -23.36 13.17 -12.96
N THR A 49 -23.47 11.90 -12.64
CA THR A 49 -24.27 11.38 -11.53
C THR A 49 -23.56 10.19 -10.86
N PHE A 50 -23.91 9.92 -9.60
CA PHE A 50 -23.47 8.72 -8.87
C PHE A 50 -24.56 7.64 -8.84
N GLU A 51 -25.74 7.93 -9.42
CA GLU A 51 -26.90 7.07 -9.41
C GLU A 51 -27.11 6.44 -10.79
N ARG A 52 -27.06 5.11 -10.83
CA ARG A 52 -27.16 4.34 -12.06
C ARG A 52 -28.47 4.58 -12.80
N GLU A 53 -29.57 4.64 -12.06
CA GLU A 53 -30.90 4.86 -12.64
C GLU A 53 -30.96 6.17 -13.43
N LYS A 54 -30.39 7.26 -12.90
CA LYS A 54 -30.36 8.56 -13.58
C LYS A 54 -29.50 8.55 -14.83
N ALA A 55 -28.36 7.84 -14.79
CA ALA A 55 -27.48 7.70 -15.95
C ALA A 55 -28.16 6.91 -17.10
N GLU A 56 -29.03 5.95 -16.78
CA GLU A 56 -29.76 5.18 -17.79
C GLU A 56 -30.84 6.03 -18.51
N PHE A 57 -31.45 6.99 -17.80
CA PHE A 57 -32.44 7.88 -18.38
C PHE A 57 -31.83 9.03 -19.21
N HIS A 58 -30.61 9.48 -18.87
CA HIS A 58 -29.96 10.64 -19.47
C HIS A 58 -28.64 10.23 -20.12
N ARG A 59 -28.62 10.07 -21.43
CA ARG A 59 -27.44 9.62 -22.20
C ARG A 59 -26.24 10.59 -22.18
N ASP A 60 -26.47 11.84 -21.77
CA ASP A 60 -25.45 12.88 -21.66
C ASP A 60 -24.83 12.97 -20.27
N LEU A 61 -25.22 12.09 -19.35
CA LEU A 61 -24.67 12.00 -18.01
C LEU A 61 -23.58 10.93 -17.93
N GLU A 62 -22.43 11.31 -17.39
CA GLU A 62 -21.37 10.37 -17.05
C GLU A 62 -21.70 9.71 -15.70
N LEU A 63 -21.76 8.39 -15.65
CA LEU A 63 -21.92 7.64 -14.41
C LEU A 63 -20.56 7.50 -13.70
N ILE A 64 -20.45 8.03 -12.47
CA ILE A 64 -19.26 7.85 -11.63
C ILE A 64 -19.56 6.77 -10.58
N CYS A 65 -19.04 5.58 -10.83
CA CYS A 65 -19.14 4.43 -9.93
C CYS A 65 -17.83 3.64 -9.95
N GLU A 66 -17.77 2.60 -9.13
CA GLU A 66 -16.65 1.67 -9.12
C GLU A 66 -16.44 1.07 -10.52
N GLY A 67 -15.20 1.13 -11.00
CA GLY A 67 -14.84 0.68 -12.35
C GLY A 67 -15.11 1.68 -13.48
N SER A 68 -15.76 2.83 -13.22
CA SER A 68 -15.99 3.85 -14.26
C SER A 68 -14.68 4.48 -14.74
N PHE A 69 -14.68 4.89 -16.02
CA PHE A 69 -13.51 5.51 -16.65
C PHE A 69 -13.06 6.78 -15.90
N LEU A 70 -14.00 7.63 -15.55
CA LEU A 70 -13.70 8.90 -14.89
C LEU A 70 -13.12 8.70 -13.48
N LEU A 71 -13.67 7.78 -12.69
CA LEU A 71 -13.13 7.48 -11.37
C LEU A 71 -11.71 6.94 -11.46
N ARG A 72 -11.42 6.05 -12.43
CA ARG A 72 -10.08 5.54 -12.66
C ARG A 72 -9.11 6.68 -13.01
N LYS A 73 -9.50 7.59 -13.90
CA LYS A 73 -8.71 8.78 -14.24
C LYS A 73 -8.41 9.65 -13.02
N ILE A 74 -9.40 9.91 -12.19
CA ILE A 74 -9.22 10.68 -10.94
C ILE A 74 -8.20 10.00 -10.03
N ILE A 75 -8.30 8.68 -9.86
CA ILE A 75 -7.35 7.90 -9.04
C ILE A 75 -5.93 7.96 -9.63
N GLU A 76 -5.78 7.83 -10.95
CA GLU A 76 -4.50 7.97 -11.66
C GLU A 76 -3.87 9.35 -11.40
N LYS A 77 -4.66 10.43 -11.53
CA LYS A 77 -4.21 11.80 -11.28
C LYS A 77 -3.80 12.03 -9.82
N LEU A 78 -4.60 11.54 -8.87
CA LEU A 78 -4.27 11.58 -7.45
C LEU A 78 -2.97 10.82 -7.14
N ALA A 79 -2.70 9.72 -7.86
CA ALA A 79 -1.45 8.96 -7.71
C ALA A 79 -0.21 9.72 -8.22
N GLU A 80 -0.37 10.68 -9.13
CA GLU A 80 0.69 11.55 -9.66
C GLU A 80 0.93 12.80 -8.79
N MET A 81 -0.03 13.18 -7.92
CA MET A 81 0.09 14.36 -7.06
C MET A 81 1.13 14.18 -5.95
N PRO A 82 1.63 15.28 -5.35
CA PRO A 82 2.52 15.23 -4.20
C PRO A 82 1.92 14.38 -3.08
N LYS A 83 2.72 13.44 -2.57
CA LYS A 83 2.27 12.45 -1.60
C LYS A 83 2.66 12.79 -0.16
N VAL A 84 3.06 14.03 0.09
CA VAL A 84 3.50 14.48 1.42
C VAL A 84 2.60 15.61 1.91
N SER A 85 2.01 15.42 3.08
CA SER A 85 1.19 16.44 3.76
C SER A 85 1.78 16.78 5.12
N ARG A 86 1.38 17.97 5.66
CA ARG A 86 1.75 18.42 7.01
C ARG A 86 0.49 18.67 7.82
N LEU A 87 0.48 18.18 9.06
CA LEU A 87 -0.62 18.35 9.98
C LEU A 87 -0.07 18.74 11.35
N PHE A 88 -0.77 19.65 12.04
CA PHE A 88 -0.43 20.15 13.35
C PHE A 88 -1.47 19.68 14.36
N ALA A 89 -1.06 18.97 15.39
CA ALA A 89 -1.97 18.53 16.43
C ALA A 89 -2.53 19.72 17.23
N LEU A 90 -3.84 19.71 17.44
CA LEU A 90 -4.55 20.78 18.14
C LEU A 90 -4.51 20.64 19.66
N LYS A 91 -4.34 19.39 20.16
CA LYS A 91 -4.27 19.09 21.59
C LYS A 91 -2.83 19.16 22.07
N ALA A 92 -2.59 19.86 23.17
CA ALA A 92 -1.30 19.80 23.85
C ALA A 92 -1.13 18.40 24.48
N PRO A 93 0.09 17.82 24.47
CA PRO A 93 0.35 16.57 25.17
C PRO A 93 0.15 16.76 26.67
N GLU A 94 -0.49 15.80 27.32
CA GLU A 94 -0.51 15.74 28.77
C GLU A 94 0.93 15.60 29.28
N VAL A 95 1.28 16.38 30.30
CA VAL A 95 2.57 16.20 30.97
C VAL A 95 2.59 14.82 31.60
N PRO A 96 3.56 13.94 31.27
CA PRO A 96 3.56 12.58 31.83
C PRO A 96 3.65 12.64 33.34
N PRO A 97 2.90 11.79 34.08
CA PRO A 97 2.95 11.75 35.52
C PRO A 97 4.39 11.50 35.96
N GLN A 98 4.86 12.26 36.94
CA GLN A 98 6.20 12.15 37.50
C GLN A 98 6.42 10.71 37.97
N SER A 99 7.31 9.97 37.32
CA SER A 99 7.71 8.66 37.83
C SER A 99 8.53 8.87 39.11
N SER A 100 8.18 8.17 40.16
CA SER A 100 8.65 8.36 41.52
C SER A 100 10.17 8.20 41.79
N ASN A 101 10.97 7.93 40.76
CA ASN A 101 12.39 7.65 40.92
C ASN A 101 13.36 8.58 40.15
N HIS A 102 12.87 9.57 39.43
CA HIS A 102 13.71 10.60 38.83
C HIS A 102 12.99 11.94 38.92
N GLU A 103 13.60 12.92 39.59
CA GLU A 103 13.14 14.32 39.54
C GLU A 103 13.26 14.85 38.12
N LEU A 104 12.20 14.70 37.33
CA LEU A 104 12.04 15.37 36.04
C LEU A 104 11.61 16.81 36.36
N ARG A 105 12.53 17.77 36.25
CA ARG A 105 12.15 19.18 36.27
C ARG A 105 11.79 19.62 34.86
N VAL A 106 10.57 20.11 34.69
CA VAL A 106 10.19 20.90 33.49
C VAL A 106 11.11 22.11 33.46
N VAL A 107 11.98 22.16 32.46
CA VAL A 107 13.04 23.20 32.37
C VAL A 107 12.56 24.43 31.62
N SER A 108 11.52 24.30 30.80
CA SER A 108 10.89 25.43 30.15
C SER A 108 9.39 25.24 30.06
N ASP A 109 8.65 26.31 30.36
CA ASP A 109 7.21 26.39 30.06
C ASP A 109 6.93 26.48 28.54
N ASN A 110 7.96 26.38 27.71
CA ASN A 110 7.84 26.50 26.30
C ASN A 110 7.42 25.15 25.70
N VAL A 111 6.23 25.14 25.15
CA VAL A 111 5.72 24.08 24.30
C VAL A 111 6.16 24.37 22.87
N TYR A 112 6.73 23.41 22.18
CA TYR A 112 7.14 23.52 20.79
C TYR A 112 6.65 22.32 19.98
N TYR A 113 6.53 22.49 18.68
CA TYR A 113 6.16 21.42 17.77
C TYR A 113 7.35 20.53 17.43
N ARG A 114 7.18 19.22 17.64
CA ARG A 114 8.13 18.19 17.25
C ARG A 114 7.57 17.42 16.05
N PRO A 115 8.30 17.31 14.94
CA PRO A 115 7.84 16.58 13.78
C PRO A 115 8.03 15.07 13.97
N ARG A 116 7.04 14.31 13.52
CA ARG A 116 7.06 12.87 13.29
C ARG A 116 6.65 12.63 11.85
N VAL A 117 7.20 11.62 11.21
CA VAL A 117 6.82 11.27 9.84
C VAL A 117 6.14 9.91 9.85
N VAL A 118 4.94 9.86 9.30
CA VAL A 118 4.21 8.61 9.07
C VAL A 118 4.32 8.31 7.58
N PHE A 119 4.91 7.16 7.24
CA PHE A 119 4.96 6.64 5.89
C PHE A 119 3.91 5.55 5.75
N ASN A 120 2.99 5.70 4.81
CA ASN A 120 2.01 4.68 4.48
C ASN A 120 2.46 3.93 3.23
N PHE A 121 2.61 2.63 3.34
CA PHE A 121 3.08 1.75 2.28
C PHE A 121 1.97 0.81 1.82
N LYS A 122 1.99 0.51 0.54
CA LYS A 122 1.28 -0.61 -0.05
C LYS A 122 2.28 -1.70 -0.38
N VAL A 123 2.08 -2.87 0.19
CA VAL A 123 2.85 -4.07 -0.08
C VAL A 123 2.02 -5.00 -0.94
N GLN A 124 2.59 -5.40 -2.05
CA GLN A 124 1.97 -6.31 -3.00
C GLN A 124 2.77 -7.59 -3.05
N PHE A 125 2.12 -8.70 -2.76
CA PHE A 125 2.67 -10.06 -2.88
C PHE A 125 2.12 -10.67 -4.17
N ASP A 126 2.98 -10.86 -5.15
CA ASP A 126 2.67 -11.54 -6.40
C ASP A 126 3.19 -12.98 -6.29
N CYS A 127 2.28 -13.94 -6.22
CA CYS A 127 2.50 -15.38 -6.29
C CYS A 127 1.41 -15.96 -7.20
N ASP A 128 0.90 -17.16 -6.96
CA ASP A 128 -0.27 -17.72 -7.68
C ASP A 128 -1.46 -16.74 -7.69
N GLN A 129 -1.68 -16.08 -6.56
CA GLN A 129 -2.65 -15.02 -6.40
C GLN A 129 -1.97 -13.73 -5.95
N ARG A 130 -2.48 -12.62 -6.44
CA ARG A 130 -2.05 -11.30 -6.01
C ARG A 130 -2.77 -10.93 -4.71
N ARG A 131 -1.98 -10.62 -3.68
CA ARG A 131 -2.47 -10.09 -2.40
C ARG A 131 -1.87 -8.71 -2.16
N GLU A 132 -2.65 -7.81 -1.58
CA GLU A 132 -2.20 -6.47 -1.27
C GLU A 132 -2.52 -6.17 0.19
N LYS A 133 -1.55 -5.61 0.91
CA LYS A 133 -1.69 -5.14 2.28
C LYS A 133 -1.19 -3.71 2.39
N LEU A 134 -1.74 -2.98 3.36
CA LEU A 134 -1.31 -1.63 3.69
C LEU A 134 -0.55 -1.69 5.03
N PHE A 135 0.51 -0.89 5.12
CA PHE A 135 1.31 -0.76 6.33
C PHE A 135 1.61 0.70 6.60
N SER A 136 1.70 1.06 7.86
CA SER A 136 2.19 2.37 8.28
C SER A 136 3.45 2.22 9.13
N VAL A 137 4.43 3.08 8.85
CA VAL A 137 5.67 3.16 9.60
C VAL A 137 5.79 4.56 10.19
N VAL A 138 5.87 4.63 11.51
CA VAL A 138 6.02 5.89 12.22
C VAL A 138 7.49 6.12 12.55
N ALA A 139 8.05 7.22 12.05
CA ALA A 139 9.41 7.64 12.30
C ALA A 139 9.42 8.95 13.12
N ASP A 140 10.19 8.96 14.19
CA ASP A 140 10.45 10.16 14.96
C ASP A 140 11.80 10.75 14.55
N THR A 141 11.83 12.06 14.33
CA THR A 141 13.05 12.76 13.88
C THR A 141 14.23 12.71 14.84
N ALA A 142 14.01 12.38 16.11
CA ALA A 142 15.04 12.32 17.13
C ALA A 142 15.33 10.91 17.67
N SER A 143 14.45 9.94 17.47
CA SER A 143 14.58 8.59 18.05
C SER A 143 14.44 7.45 17.04
N ASP A 144 14.62 7.73 15.75
CA ASP A 144 14.48 6.76 14.67
C ASP A 144 13.04 6.19 14.50
N ILE A 145 12.92 4.93 14.09
CA ILE A 145 11.61 4.30 13.81
C ILE A 145 10.92 3.91 15.11
N LEU A 146 9.65 4.28 15.25
CA LEU A 146 8.84 3.99 16.45
C LEU A 146 8.04 2.70 16.32
N GLY A 147 7.64 2.32 15.11
CA GLY A 147 6.86 1.10 14.92
C GLY A 147 6.42 0.90 13.47
N VAL A 148 6.02 -0.35 13.18
CA VAL A 148 5.39 -0.78 11.94
C VAL A 148 4.05 -1.40 12.32
N ASP A 149 2.96 -0.87 11.74
CA ASP A 149 1.61 -1.36 11.97
C ASP A 149 0.98 -1.80 10.65
N GLU A 150 0.20 -2.90 10.67
CA GLU A 150 -0.62 -3.29 9.54
C GLU A 150 -1.84 -2.37 9.45
N GLY A 151 -2.10 -1.83 8.26
CA GLY A 151 -3.14 -0.86 8.00
C GLY A 151 -2.62 0.55 7.77
N LEU A 152 -3.52 1.48 7.46
CA LEU A 152 -3.19 2.90 7.38
C LEU A 152 -3.18 3.52 8.77
N TYR A 153 -2.24 4.41 9.03
CA TYR A 153 -2.21 5.18 10.25
C TYR A 153 -3.51 6.01 10.37
N ASN A 154 -4.24 5.76 11.46
CA ASN A 154 -5.52 6.43 11.68
C ASN A 154 -5.30 7.85 12.19
N ILE A 155 -5.63 8.83 11.36
CA ILE A 155 -5.58 10.26 11.69
C ILE A 155 -7.02 10.75 11.82
N ASP A 156 -7.44 11.11 13.03
CA ASP A 156 -8.68 11.85 13.21
C ASP A 156 -8.44 13.33 12.85
N MET A 157 -8.94 13.76 11.71
CA MET A 157 -8.76 15.12 11.23
C MET A 157 -9.34 16.18 12.18
N ALA A 158 -10.24 15.80 13.09
CA ALA A 158 -10.74 16.72 14.13
C ALA A 158 -9.66 17.11 15.15
N ASP A 159 -8.63 16.30 15.32
CA ASP A 159 -7.52 16.54 16.25
C ASP A 159 -6.35 17.30 15.61
N TYR A 160 -6.43 17.65 14.32
CA TYR A 160 -5.34 18.25 13.56
C TYR A 160 -5.80 19.48 12.77
N SER A 161 -4.83 20.36 12.47
CA SER A 161 -4.98 21.54 11.60
C SER A 161 -3.89 21.53 10.53
N GLU A 162 -4.15 22.14 9.39
CA GLU A 162 -3.14 22.39 8.36
C GLU A 162 -2.20 23.55 8.73
N THR A 163 -2.60 24.37 9.70
CA THR A 163 -1.83 25.53 10.16
C THR A 163 -1.42 25.39 11.63
N PRO A 164 -0.22 25.85 12.01
CA PRO A 164 0.24 25.78 13.39
C PRO A 164 -0.63 26.68 14.30
N GLN A 165 -0.76 26.28 15.55
CA GLN A 165 -1.38 27.12 16.57
C GLN A 165 -0.51 28.37 16.85
N GLN A 166 -1.16 29.51 17.09
CA GLN A 166 -0.44 30.73 17.42
C GLN A 166 0.38 30.58 18.71
N GLY A 167 1.63 31.04 18.65
CA GLY A 167 2.53 31.04 19.82
C GLY A 167 3.33 29.77 20.05
N LEU A 168 3.16 28.73 19.23
CA LEU A 168 4.00 27.54 19.27
C LEU A 168 5.10 27.60 18.19
N GLU A 169 6.34 27.43 18.62
CA GLU A 169 7.49 27.39 17.71
C GLU A 169 7.64 26.00 17.11
N ILE A 170 7.99 25.94 15.82
CA ILE A 170 8.36 24.69 15.15
C ILE A 170 9.84 24.48 15.41
N THR A 171 10.19 23.37 16.05
CA THR A 171 11.60 23.00 16.15
C THR A 171 12.12 22.69 14.76
N GLU A 172 13.00 23.56 14.24
CA GLU A 172 13.75 23.29 13.02
C GLU A 172 14.67 22.09 13.25
N SER A 173 14.14 20.90 13.05
CA SER A 173 14.99 19.74 12.90
C SER A 173 15.42 19.71 11.43
N ASN A 174 16.72 19.65 11.19
CA ASN A 174 17.26 19.37 9.86
C ASN A 174 17.00 17.89 9.53
N THR A 175 15.70 17.58 9.42
CA THR A 175 15.21 16.20 9.31
C THR A 175 15.46 15.73 7.90
N ASP A 176 16.39 14.83 7.74
CA ASP A 176 16.60 14.13 6.48
C ASP A 176 15.45 13.11 6.27
N ILE A 177 14.35 13.59 5.63
CA ILE A 177 13.18 12.76 5.33
C ILE A 177 13.56 11.56 4.46
N LEU A 178 14.57 11.71 3.57
CA LEU A 178 15.03 10.61 2.73
C LEU A 178 15.67 9.51 3.58
N ARG A 179 16.49 9.88 4.54
CA ARG A 179 17.09 8.92 5.48
C ARG A 179 16.01 8.17 6.26
N LEU A 180 15.02 8.88 6.79
CA LEU A 180 13.91 8.27 7.51
C LEU A 180 13.09 7.34 6.62
N TYR A 181 12.87 7.72 5.36
CA TYR A 181 12.18 6.88 4.39
C TYR A 181 12.93 5.57 4.12
N LEU A 182 14.25 5.63 3.94
CA LEU A 182 15.07 4.42 3.72
C LEU A 182 15.06 3.51 4.96
N GLN A 183 15.15 4.09 6.15
CA GLN A 183 15.03 3.33 7.40
C GLN A 183 13.64 2.70 7.54
N ALA A 184 12.57 3.43 7.17
CA ALA A 184 11.20 2.91 7.19
C ALA A 184 11.02 1.73 6.23
N CYS A 185 11.60 1.80 5.02
CA CYS A 185 11.60 0.69 4.07
C CYS A 185 12.31 -0.53 4.65
N GLN A 186 13.50 -0.34 5.22
CA GLN A 186 14.27 -1.42 5.83
C GLN A 186 13.51 -2.08 6.97
N GLN A 187 12.92 -1.29 7.87
CA GLN A 187 12.15 -1.80 8.99
C GLN A 187 10.89 -2.56 8.53
N LEU A 188 10.23 -2.07 7.48
CA LEU A 188 9.09 -2.76 6.87
C LEU A 188 9.54 -4.09 6.25
N GLU A 189 10.64 -4.12 5.50
CA GLU A 189 11.20 -5.36 4.95
C GLU A 189 11.53 -6.39 6.05
N GLU A 190 12.11 -5.93 7.17
CA GLU A 190 12.39 -6.78 8.32
C GLU A 190 11.10 -7.36 8.95
N SER A 191 10.05 -6.54 9.07
CA SER A 191 8.76 -6.97 9.64
C SER A 191 8.02 -7.98 8.74
N LEU A 192 8.26 -7.94 7.42
CA LEU A 192 7.63 -8.84 6.44
C LEU A 192 8.41 -10.15 6.23
N ARG A 193 9.60 -10.30 6.84
CA ARG A 193 10.50 -11.44 6.58
C ARG A 193 9.85 -12.79 6.81
N ASP A 194 9.14 -12.93 7.92
CA ASP A 194 8.51 -14.20 8.29
C ASP A 194 7.34 -14.51 7.35
N GLU A 195 6.48 -13.54 7.06
CA GLU A 195 5.38 -13.70 6.10
C GLU A 195 5.89 -14.07 4.69
N ILE A 196 6.97 -13.44 4.25
CA ILE A 196 7.59 -13.75 2.95
C ILE A 196 8.18 -15.17 2.96
N ALA A 197 8.77 -15.62 4.08
CA ALA A 197 9.30 -16.97 4.22
C ALA A 197 8.19 -18.02 4.14
N GLU A 198 7.10 -17.83 4.87
CA GLU A 198 5.92 -18.70 4.83
C GLU A 198 5.30 -18.79 3.42
N LEU A 199 5.18 -17.65 2.72
CA LEU A 199 4.67 -17.62 1.36
C LEU A 199 5.59 -18.35 0.37
N ARG A 200 6.91 -18.26 0.55
CA ARG A 200 7.89 -19.00 -0.28
C ARG A 200 7.79 -20.49 -0.06
N GLU A 201 7.74 -20.95 1.21
CA GLU A 201 7.59 -22.35 1.55
C GLU A 201 6.32 -22.92 0.93
N TRP A 202 5.18 -22.23 1.10
CA TRP A 202 3.92 -22.61 0.48
C TRP A 202 4.02 -22.66 -1.06
N GLY A 203 4.67 -21.66 -1.69
CA GLY A 203 4.85 -21.61 -3.13
C GLY A 203 5.71 -22.78 -3.66
N ASP A 204 6.78 -23.12 -2.95
CA ASP A 204 7.66 -24.22 -3.29
C ASP A 204 6.94 -25.58 -3.17
N GLU A 205 6.13 -25.78 -2.12
CA GLU A 205 5.30 -26.98 -1.95
C GLU A 205 4.28 -27.11 -3.10
N GLN A 206 3.53 -26.04 -3.40
CA GLN A 206 2.55 -26.04 -4.48
C GLN A 206 3.21 -26.27 -5.84
N CYS A 207 4.37 -25.68 -6.10
CA CYS A 207 5.14 -25.90 -7.30
C CYS A 207 5.53 -27.38 -7.42
N HIS A 208 6.04 -27.96 -6.34
CA HIS A 208 6.47 -29.36 -6.32
C HIS A 208 5.30 -30.34 -6.56
N GLU A 209 4.17 -30.14 -5.90
CA GLU A 209 2.98 -30.97 -6.10
C GLU A 209 2.47 -30.91 -7.54
N ASN A 210 2.36 -29.69 -8.11
CA ASN A 210 1.92 -29.52 -9.50
C ASN A 210 2.90 -30.13 -10.51
N LEU A 211 4.22 -30.00 -10.26
CA LEU A 211 5.24 -30.62 -11.09
C LEU A 211 5.13 -32.14 -11.05
N LYS A 212 4.95 -32.73 -9.88
CA LYS A 212 4.81 -34.20 -9.72
C LYS A 212 3.62 -34.74 -10.52
N VAL A 213 2.46 -34.07 -10.45
CA VAL A 213 1.27 -34.47 -11.21
C VAL A 213 1.53 -34.35 -12.71
N PHE A 214 2.16 -33.26 -13.14
CA PHE A 214 2.46 -33.03 -14.54
C PHE A 214 3.51 -34.00 -15.08
N GLU A 215 4.56 -34.32 -14.32
CA GLU A 215 5.57 -35.33 -14.70
C GLU A 215 4.96 -36.70 -14.84
N ALA A 216 4.11 -37.13 -13.92
CA ALA A 216 3.41 -38.40 -14.02
C ALA A 216 2.55 -38.49 -15.29
N TYR A 217 1.85 -37.42 -15.65
CA TYR A 217 1.09 -37.36 -16.90
C TYR A 217 1.98 -37.46 -18.13
N LEU A 218 3.10 -36.75 -18.18
CA LEU A 218 4.03 -36.80 -19.31
C LEU A 218 4.70 -38.16 -19.45
N ASP A 219 5.05 -38.79 -18.32
CA ASP A 219 5.63 -40.14 -18.32
C ASP A 219 4.64 -41.18 -18.87
N GLU A 220 3.36 -41.07 -18.54
CA GLU A 220 2.31 -41.90 -19.10
C GLU A 220 2.20 -41.73 -20.62
N GLN A 221 2.14 -40.46 -21.09
CA GLN A 221 2.09 -40.16 -22.52
C GLN A 221 3.33 -40.67 -23.25
N LYS A 222 4.52 -40.51 -22.69
CA LYS A 222 5.77 -40.98 -23.25
C LYS A 222 5.78 -42.51 -23.36
N GLN A 223 5.31 -43.22 -22.33
CA GLN A 223 5.19 -44.68 -22.36
C GLN A 223 4.22 -45.17 -23.42
N GLU A 224 3.09 -44.49 -23.62
CA GLU A 224 2.16 -44.84 -24.69
C GLU A 224 2.79 -44.68 -26.08
N LEU A 225 3.55 -43.60 -26.30
CA LEU A 225 4.25 -43.35 -27.57
C LEU A 225 5.34 -44.40 -27.81
N LEU A 226 6.10 -44.78 -26.77
CA LEU A 226 7.10 -45.85 -26.89
C LEU A 226 6.49 -47.20 -27.22
N LYS A 227 5.36 -47.59 -26.61
CA LYS A 227 4.61 -48.81 -26.96
C LYS A 227 4.12 -48.78 -28.42
N LYS A 228 3.63 -47.61 -28.87
CA LYS A 228 3.25 -47.43 -30.30
C LYS A 228 4.46 -47.57 -31.22
N LYS A 229 5.63 -47.04 -30.85
CA LYS A 229 6.86 -47.16 -31.60
C LYS A 229 7.32 -48.62 -31.72
N GLU A 230 7.29 -49.39 -30.62
CA GLU A 230 7.62 -50.83 -30.62
C GLU A 230 6.72 -51.63 -31.56
N ASN A 231 5.40 -51.33 -31.57
CA ASN A 231 4.44 -51.98 -32.46
C ASN A 231 4.67 -51.62 -33.94
N VAL A 232 5.14 -50.44 -34.25
CA VAL A 232 5.42 -49.96 -35.63
C VAL A 232 6.72 -50.55 -36.14
N SER A 233 7.77 -50.71 -35.32
CA SER A 233 9.06 -51.27 -35.74
C SER A 233 8.97 -52.76 -36.19
N PHE A 234 7.91 -53.46 -35.86
CA PHE A 234 7.67 -54.82 -36.35
C PHE A 234 7.26 -54.91 -37.84
N HIS A 235 6.92 -53.77 -38.47
CA HIS A 235 6.51 -53.74 -39.86
C HIS A 235 7.47 -52.86 -40.69
N LEU A 236 8.28 -53.49 -41.54
CA LEU A 236 9.33 -52.89 -42.41
C LEU A 236 8.88 -51.74 -43.30
N TYR A 237 7.59 -51.40 -43.39
CA TYR A 237 7.02 -50.38 -44.25
C TYR A 237 6.70 -49.03 -43.56
N PHE A 238 7.10 -48.82 -42.29
CA PHE A 238 6.62 -47.67 -41.50
C PHE A 238 7.71 -46.74 -40.94
N PHE A 239 8.88 -46.63 -41.61
CA PHE A 239 9.94 -45.70 -41.19
C PHE A 239 9.46 -44.27 -40.99
N GLN A 240 8.56 -43.75 -41.81
CA GLN A 240 7.98 -42.41 -41.65
C GLN A 240 7.15 -42.23 -40.38
N LYS A 241 6.48 -43.30 -39.89
CA LYS A 241 5.72 -43.26 -38.65
C LYS A 241 6.63 -43.29 -37.41
N GLU A 242 7.78 -43.94 -37.53
CA GLU A 242 8.76 -43.99 -36.44
C GLU A 242 9.39 -42.62 -36.19
N GLU A 243 9.80 -41.92 -37.27
CA GLU A 243 10.28 -40.54 -37.17
C GLU A 243 9.21 -39.55 -36.66
N GLU A 244 7.95 -39.75 -37.00
CA GLU A 244 6.84 -38.96 -36.49
C GLU A 244 6.65 -39.16 -34.97
N ILE A 245 6.76 -40.39 -34.45
CA ILE A 245 6.70 -40.71 -33.01
C ILE A 245 7.89 -40.07 -32.30
N ASP A 246 9.10 -40.15 -32.85
CA ASP A 246 10.27 -39.51 -32.26
C ASP A 246 10.10 -37.98 -32.15
N ARG A 247 9.56 -37.33 -33.16
CA ARG A 247 9.22 -35.90 -33.11
C ARG A 247 8.16 -35.58 -32.03
N LEU A 248 7.19 -36.49 -31.83
CA LEU A 248 6.20 -36.31 -30.75
C LEU A 248 6.84 -36.43 -29.37
N ILE A 249 7.80 -37.35 -29.20
CA ILE A 249 8.55 -37.50 -27.94
C ILE A 249 9.40 -36.24 -27.68
N ASP A 250 10.09 -35.71 -28.69
CA ASP A 250 10.88 -34.49 -28.57
C ASP A 250 9.99 -33.31 -28.20
N ASN A 251 8.81 -33.17 -28.83
CA ASN A 251 7.84 -32.13 -28.49
C ASN A 251 7.35 -32.23 -27.03
N LEU A 252 7.13 -33.44 -26.50
CA LEU A 252 6.77 -33.65 -25.09
C LEU A 252 7.89 -33.18 -24.14
N GLU A 253 9.16 -33.40 -24.51
CA GLU A 253 10.30 -32.94 -23.72
C GLU A 253 10.44 -31.39 -23.73
N GLU A 254 10.16 -30.77 -24.87
CA GLU A 254 10.11 -29.30 -24.95
C GLU A 254 8.94 -28.73 -24.13
N GLU A 255 7.76 -29.35 -24.23
CA GLU A 255 6.60 -28.97 -23.43
C GLU A 255 6.87 -29.13 -21.93
N ARG A 256 7.53 -30.20 -21.53
CA ARG A 256 7.98 -30.39 -20.14
C ARG A 256 8.81 -29.20 -19.65
N LYS A 257 9.84 -28.82 -20.41
CA LYS A 257 10.72 -27.70 -20.03
C LYS A 257 9.95 -26.38 -19.92
N ARG A 258 9.09 -26.11 -20.91
CA ARG A 258 8.26 -24.90 -20.89
C ARG A 258 7.36 -24.85 -19.68
N LYS A 259 6.63 -25.95 -19.41
CA LYS A 259 5.67 -26.03 -18.30
C LYS A 259 6.34 -25.97 -16.94
N MET A 260 7.50 -26.58 -16.80
CA MET A 260 8.31 -26.46 -15.57
C MET A 260 8.69 -25.01 -15.28
N ASN A 261 9.09 -24.25 -16.31
CA ASN A 261 9.42 -22.83 -16.12
C ASN A 261 8.18 -22.00 -15.80
N GLU A 262 7.05 -22.22 -16.49
CA GLU A 262 5.78 -21.57 -16.21
C GLU A 262 5.33 -21.80 -14.76
N LEU A 263 5.41 -23.04 -14.25
CA LEU A 263 5.03 -23.37 -12.88
C LEU A 263 5.96 -22.70 -11.86
N LYS A 264 7.28 -22.72 -12.10
CA LYS A 264 8.25 -22.03 -11.24
C LYS A 264 8.00 -20.52 -11.21
N GLU A 265 7.71 -19.89 -12.34
CA GLU A 265 7.36 -18.47 -12.40
C GLU A 265 6.04 -18.16 -11.69
N LYS A 266 5.04 -19.02 -11.87
CA LYS A 266 3.71 -18.88 -11.27
C LYS A 266 3.75 -18.89 -9.75
N PHE A 267 4.53 -19.78 -9.16
CA PHE A 267 4.65 -19.97 -7.71
C PHE A 267 5.80 -19.17 -7.09
N SER A 268 6.61 -18.45 -7.90
CA SER A 268 7.65 -17.58 -7.37
C SER A 268 7.05 -16.37 -6.65
N VAL A 269 7.47 -16.14 -5.41
CA VAL A 269 7.01 -14.98 -4.62
C VAL A 269 7.79 -13.74 -5.02
N ARG A 270 7.08 -12.72 -5.48
CA ARG A 270 7.63 -11.39 -5.76
C ARG A 270 6.93 -10.39 -4.85
N VAL A 271 7.71 -9.60 -4.13
CA VAL A 271 7.18 -8.58 -3.23
C VAL A 271 7.53 -7.20 -3.78
N LYS A 272 6.52 -6.33 -3.86
CA LYS A 272 6.69 -4.93 -4.27
C LYS A 272 6.20 -4.03 -3.15
N ILE A 273 7.07 -3.12 -2.71
CA ILE A 273 6.74 -2.11 -1.71
C ILE A 273 6.62 -0.77 -2.43
N GLY A 274 5.50 -0.11 -2.28
CA GLY A 274 5.24 1.19 -2.86
C GLY A 274 4.77 2.19 -1.81
N LEU A 275 5.35 3.40 -1.81
CA LEU A 275 4.88 4.48 -0.95
C LEU A 275 3.52 4.98 -1.46
N VAL A 276 2.51 4.98 -0.59
CA VAL A 276 1.19 5.56 -0.86
C VAL A 276 1.22 7.06 -0.60
N ASN A 277 1.59 7.43 0.63
CA ASN A 277 1.78 8.82 1.05
C ASN A 277 2.69 8.90 2.28
N ALA A 278 3.11 10.12 2.60
CA ALA A 278 3.77 10.44 3.85
C ALA A 278 3.09 11.64 4.51
N VAL A 279 2.98 11.60 5.83
CA VAL A 279 2.39 12.68 6.62
C VAL A 279 3.40 13.14 7.65
N VAL A 280 3.73 14.43 7.67
CA VAL A 280 4.53 15.04 8.73
C VAL A 280 3.57 15.56 9.80
N LEU A 281 3.55 14.89 10.94
CA LEU A 281 2.73 15.25 12.10
C LEU A 281 3.55 16.08 13.06
N TYR A 282 3.14 17.31 13.29
CA TYR A 282 3.73 18.19 14.28
C TYR A 282 2.97 18.04 15.59
N THR A 283 3.58 17.43 16.59
CA THR A 283 2.97 17.22 17.92
C THR A 283 3.54 18.22 18.92
N PRO A 284 2.69 18.93 19.68
CA PRO A 284 3.16 19.81 20.75
C PRO A 284 3.90 18.98 21.79
N THR A 285 5.08 19.41 22.18
CA THR A 285 5.96 18.69 23.11
C THR A 285 6.51 19.68 24.13
N VAL A 286 6.53 19.28 25.38
CA VAL A 286 7.13 20.08 26.48
C VAL A 286 8.59 19.67 26.65
N GLY A 287 9.48 20.64 26.69
CA GLY A 287 10.90 20.39 26.99
C GLY A 287 11.10 19.97 28.45
N VAL A 288 11.60 18.74 28.63
CA VAL A 288 11.94 18.20 29.95
C VAL A 288 13.45 18.01 30.06
N ALA A 289 14.09 18.66 31.01
CA ALA A 289 15.49 18.40 31.29
C ALA A 289 15.61 17.53 32.54
N THR A 290 16.41 16.47 32.45
CA THR A 290 16.78 15.65 33.59
C THR A 290 18.01 16.24 34.28
N HIS A 291 17.89 16.66 35.53
CA HIS A 291 19.06 16.99 36.37
C HIS A 291 19.70 15.69 36.88
N LYS A 292 20.77 15.23 36.25
CA LYS A 292 21.74 14.36 36.93
C LYS A 292 22.70 15.25 37.69
N SER A 293 22.82 15.04 39.02
CA SER A 293 23.79 15.73 39.84
C SER A 293 25.17 15.69 39.25
N LYS A 294 25.74 16.88 39.07
CA LYS A 294 27.17 17.22 38.80
C LYS A 294 28.01 16.16 38.08
N LYS A 295 27.97 16.16 36.79
CA LYS A 295 29.05 16.21 35.82
C LYS A 295 28.54 15.76 34.45
N THR A 296 28.81 16.61 33.48
CA THR A 296 28.70 16.39 32.02
C THR A 296 27.34 16.49 31.35
N ALA A 297 27.28 17.49 30.48
CA ALA A 297 26.51 17.62 29.24
C ALA A 297 24.98 17.55 29.29
N ASN A 298 24.38 18.67 28.97
CA ASN A 298 22.96 18.80 28.62
C ASN A 298 22.57 17.77 27.55
N ARG A 299 21.91 16.71 27.99
CA ARG A 299 21.13 15.86 27.08
C ARG A 299 19.67 16.18 27.33
N ASN A 300 19.07 16.92 26.43
CA ASN A 300 17.63 17.07 26.38
C ASN A 300 16.99 15.71 26.05
N VAL A 301 16.38 15.07 27.04
CA VAL A 301 15.60 13.86 26.81
C VAL A 301 14.16 14.32 26.56
N LEU A 302 13.78 14.24 25.30
CA LEU A 302 12.41 14.51 24.87
C LEU A 302 11.61 13.22 24.98
N MET A 303 10.64 13.16 25.88
CA MET A 303 9.70 12.05 25.94
C MET A 303 8.38 12.43 25.27
N PRO A 304 7.95 11.70 24.25
CA PRO A 304 6.60 11.84 23.72
C PRO A 304 5.59 11.13 24.63
N ALA A 305 4.49 11.81 24.95
CA ALA A 305 3.35 11.17 25.58
C ALA A 305 2.63 10.28 24.58
N PHE A 306 2.84 8.98 24.65
CA PHE A 306 2.08 8.00 23.89
C PHE A 306 1.14 7.24 24.83
N ASN A 307 -0.15 7.37 24.61
CA ASN A 307 -1.12 6.45 25.19
C ASN A 307 -1.17 5.18 24.33
N SER A 308 -0.32 4.21 24.66
CA SER A 308 -0.41 2.86 24.13
C SER A 308 -1.46 2.07 24.92
N SER A 309 -2.72 2.35 24.74
CA SER A 309 -3.77 1.51 25.27
C SER A 309 -4.92 1.41 24.27
N LYS A 310 -4.68 0.62 23.27
CA LYS A 310 -5.68 -0.24 22.58
C LYS A 310 -4.91 -1.25 21.74
N CYS A 311 -4.32 -2.24 22.42
CA CYS A 311 -4.15 -3.55 21.78
C CYS A 311 -5.55 -4.06 21.46
N PHE A 312 -5.90 -4.08 20.21
CA PHE A 312 -7.04 -4.85 19.73
C PHE A 312 -6.66 -6.33 19.80
N ASP A 313 -7.28 -7.02 20.75
CA ASP A 313 -7.29 -8.47 20.85
C ASP A 313 -8.01 -9.03 19.59
N SER A 314 -7.25 -9.40 18.58
CA SER A 314 -7.77 -10.10 17.40
C SER A 314 -7.80 -11.61 17.64
N ARG A 315 -8.65 -12.04 18.60
CA ARG A 315 -9.07 -13.44 18.73
C ARG A 315 -10.57 -13.49 18.85
N SER A 316 -11.25 -13.53 17.70
CA SER A 316 -12.53 -14.22 17.51
C SER A 316 -13.20 -13.74 16.23
N ALA A 317 -13.11 -14.49 15.16
CA ALA A 317 -14.14 -14.72 14.15
C ALA A 317 -13.59 -15.62 13.03
N ILE A 318 -13.50 -16.91 13.34
CA ILE A 318 -13.65 -17.95 12.30
C ILE A 318 -14.71 -18.90 12.87
N GLN A 319 -15.92 -18.74 12.43
CA GLN A 319 -16.90 -19.78 12.19
C GLN A 319 -17.61 -19.46 10.90
#